data_f6781fe1726315f761db544eb9507b56
#
_entry.id   f6781fe1726315f761db544eb9507b56
#
_cell.length_a   1.000
_cell.length_b   1.000
_cell.length_c   1.000
_cell.angle_alpha   90.00
_cell.angle_beta   90.00
_cell.angle_gamma   90.00
#
_symmetry.space_group_name_H-M   'P 1'
#
loop_
_entity.id
_entity.type
_entity.pdbx_description
1 polymer ?
#
loop_
_entity_poly.entity_id
_entity_poly.type
_entity_poly.pdbx_seq_one_letter_code
_entity_poly.pdbx_strand_id
1 'polypeptide(L)'
;ASDVYKRQMCAATAGQRGRRVLVLDHAEKPGKKILISGGGRCNFTNIGAAPDRFLSSNPHFARSALARYTAADFLALVNSYGIAWHEKTLGQLFCDGSARQIVAMLLEEGAKGAVEVRCGGNIRAVTHNDGAFSVDLGGKTVTAGALVIATGGPSIPKMGATGVAYDRARQFGLKVVEPRPAPVS
;
A
#
# COMPACT_ATOMS: atom_id res chain seq x y z
N ALA A 1 3.17 4.44 7.28
CA ALA A 1 3.09 4.26 5.82
C ALA A 1 1.70 3.75 5.46
N SER A 2 1.03 4.43 4.56
CA SER A 2 -0.36 4.11 4.19
C SER A 2 -0.43 2.83 3.35
N ASP A 3 -1.37 1.95 3.67
CA ASP A 3 -1.60 0.68 2.96
C ASP A 3 -1.97 0.88 1.49
N VAL A 4 -2.53 2.03 1.17
CA VAL A 4 -2.95 2.38 -0.19
C VAL A 4 -1.76 2.56 -1.12
N TYR A 5 -0.67 3.19 -0.67
CA TYR A 5 0.54 3.31 -1.50
C TYR A 5 1.11 1.94 -1.90
N LYS A 6 1.27 1.04 -0.92
CA LYS A 6 1.82 -0.29 -1.17
C LYS A 6 1.01 -1.05 -2.20
N ARG A 7 -0.31 -1.05 -2.05
CA ARG A 7 -1.24 -1.75 -2.91
C ARG A 7 -1.26 -1.16 -4.31
N GLN A 8 -1.40 0.16 -4.44
CA GLN A 8 -1.47 0.85 -5.73
C GLN A 8 -0.15 0.76 -6.49
N MET A 9 0.99 0.99 -5.84
CA MET A 9 2.31 0.85 -6.48
C MET A 9 2.59 -0.58 -6.93
N CYS A 10 2.26 -1.58 -6.11
CA CYS A 10 2.40 -2.98 -6.50
C CYS A 10 1.51 -3.31 -7.71
N ALA A 11 0.27 -2.86 -7.69
CA ALA A 11 -0.68 -3.10 -8.77
C ALA A 11 -0.25 -2.42 -10.08
N ALA A 12 0.12 -1.14 -10.02
CA ALA A 12 0.61 -0.38 -11.17
C ALA A 12 1.86 -1.04 -11.79
N THR A 13 2.84 -1.40 -10.95
CA THR A 13 4.07 -2.06 -11.41
C THR A 13 3.77 -3.42 -12.08
N ALA A 14 2.87 -4.21 -11.50
CA ALA A 14 2.50 -5.50 -12.07
C ALA A 14 1.72 -5.33 -13.39
N GLY A 15 0.77 -4.40 -13.44
CA GLY A 15 -0.01 -4.09 -14.64
C GLY A 15 0.86 -3.59 -15.79
N GLN A 16 1.75 -2.64 -15.53
CA GLN A 16 2.69 -2.11 -16.53
C GLN A 16 3.70 -3.16 -17.03
N ARG A 17 3.87 -4.27 -16.29
CA ARG A 17 4.61 -5.47 -16.72
C ARG A 17 3.75 -6.49 -17.46
N GLY A 18 2.55 -6.12 -17.90
CA GLY A 18 1.65 -6.97 -18.67
C GLY A 18 0.87 -7.99 -17.84
N ARG A 19 0.82 -7.84 -16.51
CA ARG A 19 -0.03 -8.70 -15.67
C ARG A 19 -1.44 -8.16 -15.60
N ARG A 20 -2.42 -9.03 -15.68
CA ARG A 20 -3.82 -8.71 -15.38
C ARG A 20 -4.00 -8.56 -13.88
N VAL A 21 -4.34 -7.37 -13.40
CA VAL A 21 -4.37 -7.06 -11.97
C VAL A 21 -5.77 -6.58 -11.55
N LEU A 22 -6.29 -7.18 -10.49
CA LEU A 22 -7.47 -6.72 -9.78
C LEU A 22 -7.08 -6.30 -8.36
N VAL A 23 -7.40 -5.06 -8.01
CA VAL A 23 -7.27 -4.53 -6.66
C VAL A 23 -8.62 -4.57 -5.97
N LEU A 24 -8.69 -5.20 -4.81
CA LEU A 24 -9.87 -5.21 -3.95
C LEU A 24 -9.64 -4.32 -2.73
N ASP A 25 -10.57 -3.43 -2.45
CA ASP A 25 -10.56 -2.58 -1.25
C ASP A 25 -11.91 -2.64 -0.54
N HIS A 26 -11.89 -2.81 0.78
CA HIS A 26 -13.12 -2.76 1.59
C HIS A 26 -13.67 -1.33 1.73
N ALA A 27 -12.82 -0.30 1.57
CA ALA A 27 -13.25 1.09 1.60
C ALA A 27 -14.11 1.42 0.37
N GLU A 28 -15.09 2.30 0.54
CA GLU A 28 -15.96 2.76 -0.56
C GLU A 28 -15.18 3.53 -1.65
N LYS A 29 -14.08 4.18 -1.26
CA LYS A 29 -13.22 4.97 -2.16
C LYS A 29 -11.75 4.66 -1.91
N PRO A 30 -10.92 4.62 -2.96
CA PRO A 30 -9.49 4.40 -2.81
C PRO A 30 -8.82 5.59 -2.12
N GLY A 31 -7.74 5.35 -1.40
CA GLY A 31 -6.91 6.41 -0.87
C GLY A 31 -7.32 7.00 0.47
N LYS A 32 -8.32 6.45 1.18
CA LYS A 32 -8.85 6.99 2.44
C LYS A 32 -7.77 7.40 3.45
N LYS A 33 -6.73 6.57 3.67
CA LYS A 33 -5.62 6.91 4.58
C LYS A 33 -4.72 8.02 4.04
N ILE A 34 -4.50 8.09 2.72
CA ILE A 34 -3.72 9.16 2.09
C ILE A 34 -4.42 10.50 2.32
N LEU A 35 -5.73 10.53 2.04
CA LEU A 35 -6.53 11.75 2.07
C LEU A 35 -6.56 12.43 3.45
N ILE A 36 -6.38 11.69 4.54
CA ILE A 36 -6.36 12.23 5.90
C ILE A 36 -4.95 12.44 6.45
N SER A 37 -3.92 11.88 5.79
CA SER A 37 -2.54 12.00 6.26
C SER A 37 -2.05 13.45 6.12
N GLY A 38 -1.24 13.88 7.09
CA GLY A 38 -0.65 15.21 7.07
C GLY A 38 -1.67 16.36 7.03
N GLY A 39 -2.83 16.20 7.66
CA GLY A 39 -3.89 17.22 7.64
C GLY A 39 -4.49 17.44 6.25
N GLY A 40 -4.56 16.41 5.41
CA GLY A 40 -5.09 16.47 4.04
C GLY A 40 -4.08 16.88 2.97
N ARG A 41 -2.83 17.15 3.36
CA ARG A 41 -1.73 17.49 2.45
C ARG A 41 -0.81 16.32 2.11
N CYS A 42 -1.02 15.17 2.72
CA CYS A 42 -0.24 13.95 2.55
C CYS A 42 1.27 14.10 2.83
N ASN A 43 1.73 13.58 3.94
CA ASN A 43 3.16 13.26 4.07
C ASN A 43 3.46 12.07 3.15
N PHE A 44 3.93 12.34 1.92
CA PHE A 44 4.04 11.31 0.89
C PHE A 44 5.38 10.57 0.92
N THR A 45 6.46 11.19 1.39
CA THR A 45 7.75 10.52 1.60
C THR A 45 8.62 11.30 2.59
N ASN A 46 9.80 10.73 2.88
CA ASN A 46 10.85 11.39 3.66
C ASN A 46 12.20 11.19 2.93
N ILE A 47 12.93 12.27 2.70
CA ILE A 47 14.23 12.24 2.02
C ILE A 47 15.29 11.44 2.79
N GLY A 48 15.15 11.35 4.11
CA GLY A 48 16.00 10.54 4.98
C GLY A 48 15.58 9.07 5.11
N ALA A 49 14.65 8.57 4.26
CA ALA A 49 14.26 7.17 4.30
C ALA A 49 15.42 6.27 3.89
N ALA A 50 15.98 5.56 4.86
CA ALA A 50 17.12 4.66 4.70
C ALA A 50 16.90 3.37 5.51
N PRO A 51 17.57 2.26 5.19
CA PRO A 51 17.34 0.98 5.87
C PRO A 51 17.53 0.99 7.39
N ASP A 52 18.43 1.80 7.90
CA ASP A 52 18.73 1.99 9.33
C ASP A 52 17.62 2.71 10.09
N ARG A 53 16.69 3.36 9.38
CA ARG A 53 15.50 4.00 9.96
C ARG A 53 14.34 3.05 10.17
N PHE A 54 14.47 1.80 9.76
CA PHE A 54 13.44 0.76 9.92
C PHE A 54 13.79 -0.19 11.05
N LEU A 55 13.19 0.02 12.22
CA LEU A 55 13.41 -0.82 13.38
C LEU A 55 12.75 -2.19 13.20
N SER A 56 13.56 -3.24 13.25
CA SER A 56 13.11 -4.62 13.08
C SER A 56 14.12 -5.57 13.75
N SER A 57 13.66 -6.75 14.14
CA SER A 57 14.56 -7.84 14.57
C SER A 57 15.46 -8.33 13.43
N ASN A 58 15.12 -8.04 12.17
CA ASN A 58 15.96 -8.24 11.01
C ASN A 58 16.41 -6.88 10.45
N PRO A 59 17.63 -6.40 10.74
CA PRO A 59 18.12 -5.09 10.30
C PRO A 59 18.30 -5.00 8.78
N HIS A 60 18.23 -6.14 8.07
CA HIS A 60 18.38 -6.20 6.62
C HIS A 60 17.03 -6.19 5.89
N PHE A 61 15.92 -6.27 6.62
CA PHE A 61 14.58 -6.44 6.04
C PHE A 61 14.23 -5.40 4.97
N ALA A 62 14.55 -4.12 5.21
CA ALA A 62 14.20 -3.04 4.30
C ALA A 62 15.21 -2.79 3.17
N ARG A 63 16.43 -3.33 3.25
CA ARG A 63 17.55 -3.00 2.34
C ARG A 63 17.21 -3.22 0.87
N SER A 64 16.74 -4.42 0.53
CA SER A 64 16.46 -4.77 -0.87
C SER A 64 15.32 -3.93 -1.46
N ALA A 65 14.29 -3.64 -0.68
CA ALA A 65 13.16 -2.84 -1.14
C ALA A 65 13.59 -1.39 -1.39
N LEU A 66 14.30 -0.78 -0.45
CA LEU A 66 14.75 0.61 -0.54
C LEU A 66 15.86 0.82 -1.58
N ALA A 67 16.66 -0.21 -1.86
CA ALA A 67 17.65 -0.15 -2.95
C ALA A 67 17.00 -0.22 -4.35
N ARG A 68 15.82 -0.84 -4.47
CA ARG A 68 15.10 -0.97 -5.76
C ARG A 68 14.13 0.16 -6.04
N TYR A 69 13.65 0.82 -5.02
CA TYR A 69 12.74 1.95 -5.12
C TYR A 69 12.96 2.89 -3.94
N THR A 70 13.62 4.00 -4.21
CA THR A 70 14.06 4.97 -3.21
C THR A 70 13.01 6.05 -2.98
N ALA A 71 13.21 6.88 -1.95
CA ALA A 71 12.42 8.10 -1.77
C ALA A 71 12.59 9.07 -2.95
N ALA A 72 13.77 9.13 -3.56
CA ALA A 72 14.05 9.94 -4.74
C ALA A 72 13.27 9.46 -5.96
N ASP A 73 13.14 8.14 -6.17
CA ASP A 73 12.33 7.60 -7.27
C ASP A 73 10.85 7.98 -7.11
N PHE A 74 10.31 7.91 -5.88
CA PHE A 74 8.93 8.35 -5.63
C PHE A 74 8.77 9.85 -5.83
N LEU A 75 9.74 10.66 -5.41
CA LEU A 75 9.75 12.11 -5.63
C LEU A 75 9.81 12.45 -7.13
N ALA A 76 10.61 11.72 -7.90
CA ALA A 76 10.67 11.88 -9.36
C ALA A 76 9.30 11.59 -10.00
N LEU A 77 8.60 10.56 -9.53
CA LEU A 77 7.23 10.28 -9.97
C LEU A 77 6.27 11.44 -9.63
N VAL A 78 6.31 11.96 -8.40
CA VAL A 78 5.49 13.11 -7.97
C VAL A 78 5.76 14.34 -8.86
N ASN A 79 7.04 14.62 -9.14
CA ASN A 79 7.45 15.72 -10.01
C ASN A 79 6.98 15.54 -11.46
N SER A 80 6.99 14.30 -11.98
CA SER A 80 6.52 14.02 -13.36
C SER A 80 5.03 14.30 -13.56
N TYR A 81 4.26 14.33 -12.48
CA TYR A 81 2.85 14.71 -12.46
C TYR A 81 2.63 16.21 -12.15
N GLY A 82 3.67 17.00 -12.04
CA GLY A 82 3.58 18.44 -11.75
C GLY A 82 2.97 18.74 -10.35
N ILE A 83 3.07 17.82 -9.41
CA ILE A 83 2.54 17.99 -8.06
C ILE A 83 3.52 18.82 -7.25
N ALA A 84 3.14 20.06 -6.91
CA ALA A 84 3.92 20.95 -6.06
C ALA A 84 3.98 20.42 -4.61
N TRP A 85 5.15 20.59 -4.00
CA TRP A 85 5.42 20.08 -2.65
C TRP A 85 6.46 20.94 -1.93
N HIS A 86 6.49 20.81 -0.61
CA HIS A 86 7.52 21.42 0.25
C HIS A 86 8.07 20.41 1.25
N GLU A 87 9.29 20.67 1.69
CA GLU A 87 9.89 19.96 2.83
C GLU A 87 9.42 20.62 4.12
N LYS A 88 9.03 19.78 5.08
CA LYS A 88 8.74 20.14 6.46
C LYS A 88 9.90 19.68 7.35
N THR A 89 9.70 19.67 8.67
CA THR A 89 10.70 19.21 9.62
C THR A 89 11.17 17.77 9.33
N LEU A 90 12.45 17.51 9.55
CA LEU A 90 13.07 16.18 9.50
C LEU A 90 12.95 15.48 8.12
N GLY A 91 12.97 16.23 7.05
CA GLY A 91 12.98 15.66 5.70
C GLY A 91 11.63 15.13 5.23
N GLN A 92 10.55 15.44 5.91
CA GLN A 92 9.19 15.05 5.51
C GLN A 92 8.70 15.89 4.34
N LEU A 93 8.19 15.25 3.28
CA LEU A 93 7.66 15.94 2.10
C LEU A 93 6.14 15.91 2.06
N PHE A 94 5.54 17.08 1.86
CA PHE A 94 4.09 17.29 1.81
C PHE A 94 3.67 17.94 0.52
N CYS A 95 2.48 17.60 0.00
CA CYS A 95 1.89 18.34 -1.10
C CYS A 95 1.51 19.77 -0.68
N ASP A 96 1.74 20.74 -1.52
CA ASP A 96 1.29 22.10 -1.31
C ASP A 96 -0.24 22.23 -1.42
N GLY A 97 -0.81 21.52 -2.37
CA GLY A 97 -2.23 21.49 -2.61
C GLY A 97 -2.96 20.46 -1.75
N SER A 98 -3.31 19.33 -2.32
CA SER A 98 -4.15 18.31 -1.68
C SER A 98 -3.60 16.90 -1.84
N ALA A 99 -3.79 16.08 -0.81
CA ALA A 99 -3.54 14.63 -0.86
C ALA A 99 -4.28 13.92 -2.02
N ARG A 100 -5.33 14.52 -2.56
CA ARG A 100 -6.06 14.01 -3.73
C ARG A 100 -5.18 13.91 -4.97
N GLN A 101 -4.18 14.79 -5.12
CA GLN A 101 -3.25 14.76 -6.25
C GLN A 101 -2.42 13.47 -6.24
N ILE A 102 -1.94 13.05 -5.08
CA ILE A 102 -1.22 11.78 -4.93
C ILE A 102 -2.14 10.58 -5.21
N VAL A 103 -3.39 10.62 -4.74
CA VAL A 103 -4.34 9.54 -5.02
C VAL A 103 -4.62 9.45 -6.53
N ALA A 104 -4.84 10.59 -7.19
CA ALA A 104 -5.08 10.64 -8.64
C ALA A 104 -3.88 10.09 -9.42
N MET A 105 -2.67 10.52 -9.10
CA MET A 105 -1.42 10.02 -9.67
C MET A 105 -1.32 8.49 -9.57
N LEU A 106 -1.56 7.93 -8.38
CA LEU A 106 -1.46 6.49 -8.16
C LEU A 106 -2.53 5.70 -8.95
N LEU A 107 -3.73 6.24 -9.08
CA LEU A 107 -4.79 5.63 -9.88
C LEU A 107 -4.46 5.69 -11.37
N GLU A 108 -3.89 6.79 -11.84
CA GLU A 108 -3.44 6.95 -13.22
C GLU A 108 -2.29 6.01 -13.56
N GLU A 109 -1.30 5.85 -12.65
CA GLU A 109 -0.25 4.84 -12.81
C GLU A 109 -0.84 3.41 -12.91
N GLY A 110 -1.88 3.12 -12.14
CA GLY A 110 -2.62 1.86 -12.27
C GLY A 110 -3.33 1.73 -13.62
N ALA A 111 -3.96 2.79 -14.10
CA ALA A 111 -4.66 2.82 -15.38
C ALA A 111 -3.73 2.57 -16.57
N LYS A 112 -2.49 3.08 -16.55
CA LYS A 112 -1.46 2.78 -17.55
C LYS A 112 -1.17 1.29 -17.68
N GLY A 113 -1.34 0.53 -16.59
CA GLY A 113 -1.20 -0.94 -16.55
C GLY A 113 -2.54 -1.68 -16.66
N ALA A 114 -3.63 -1.03 -17.05
CA ALA A 114 -4.98 -1.61 -17.12
C ALA A 114 -5.42 -2.30 -15.81
N VAL A 115 -5.00 -1.74 -14.66
CA VAL A 115 -5.39 -2.24 -13.33
C VAL A 115 -6.85 -1.97 -13.07
N GLU A 116 -7.61 -3.01 -12.75
CA GLU A 116 -8.98 -2.88 -12.28
C GLU A 116 -9.01 -2.67 -10.76
N VAL A 117 -9.74 -1.64 -10.29
CA VAL A 117 -9.91 -1.36 -8.85
C VAL A 117 -11.39 -1.50 -8.49
N ARG A 118 -11.69 -2.39 -7.54
CA ARG A 118 -13.04 -2.58 -6.97
C ARG A 118 -13.04 -2.20 -5.51
N CYS A 119 -13.79 -1.19 -5.17
CA CYS A 119 -14.01 -0.70 -3.81
C CYS A 119 -15.33 -1.22 -3.21
N GLY A 120 -15.48 -1.12 -1.88
CA GLY A 120 -16.69 -1.54 -1.17
C GLY A 120 -16.87 -3.06 -1.06
N GLY A 121 -15.86 -3.84 -1.43
CA GLY A 121 -15.93 -5.31 -1.40
C GLY A 121 -15.70 -5.87 -0.01
N ASN A 122 -16.55 -6.81 0.41
CA ASN A 122 -16.32 -7.60 1.62
C ASN A 122 -15.66 -8.94 1.27
N ILE A 123 -14.38 -9.08 1.60
CA ILE A 123 -13.64 -10.32 1.43
C ILE A 123 -14.02 -11.27 2.57
N ARG A 124 -14.81 -12.29 2.28
CA ARG A 124 -15.27 -13.29 3.25
C ARG A 124 -14.22 -14.36 3.50
N ALA A 125 -13.67 -14.92 2.44
CA ALA A 125 -12.71 -16.00 2.53
C ALA A 125 -11.63 -15.88 1.45
N VAL A 126 -10.47 -16.44 1.74
CA VAL A 126 -9.39 -16.65 0.77
C VAL A 126 -8.93 -18.09 0.93
N THR A 127 -8.89 -18.83 -0.17
CA THR A 127 -8.39 -20.19 -0.21
C THR A 127 -7.31 -20.34 -1.29
N HIS A 128 -6.51 -21.39 -1.20
CA HIS A 128 -5.50 -21.72 -2.19
C HIS A 128 -5.57 -23.21 -2.47
N ASN A 129 -5.98 -23.57 -3.70
CA ASN A 129 -6.08 -24.95 -4.15
C ASN A 129 -5.57 -25.03 -5.59
N ASP A 130 -4.93 -26.13 -5.93
CA ASP A 130 -4.45 -26.42 -7.27
C ASP A 130 -3.61 -25.30 -7.92
N GLY A 131 -2.77 -24.64 -7.10
CA GLY A 131 -1.91 -23.56 -7.56
C GLY A 131 -2.61 -22.23 -7.82
N ALA A 132 -3.89 -22.08 -7.46
CA ALA A 132 -4.66 -20.85 -7.62
C ALA A 132 -5.25 -20.35 -6.29
N PHE A 133 -5.27 -19.04 -6.12
CA PHE A 133 -5.99 -18.38 -5.05
C PHE A 133 -7.42 -18.10 -5.47
N SER A 134 -8.36 -18.37 -4.57
CA SER A 134 -9.78 -18.02 -4.70
C SER A 134 -10.19 -17.05 -3.60
N VAL A 135 -10.78 -15.93 -3.99
CA VAL A 135 -11.25 -14.88 -3.07
C VAL A 135 -12.77 -14.79 -3.16
N ASP A 136 -13.44 -15.12 -2.06
CA ASP A 136 -14.91 -15.01 -1.93
C ASP A 136 -15.30 -13.57 -1.54
N LEU A 137 -16.14 -12.95 -2.35
CA LEU A 137 -16.66 -11.59 -2.16
C LEU A 137 -18.14 -11.58 -1.70
N GLY A 138 -18.67 -12.73 -1.26
CA GLY A 138 -20.05 -12.83 -0.81
C GLY A 138 -21.06 -12.88 -1.96
N GLY A 139 -20.95 -13.87 -2.80
CA GLY A 139 -21.82 -14.12 -3.97
C GLY A 139 -21.06 -14.14 -5.29
N LYS A 140 -19.80 -13.72 -5.28
CA LYS A 140 -18.89 -13.81 -6.42
C LYS A 140 -17.51 -14.25 -5.96
N THR A 141 -16.92 -15.21 -6.65
CA THR A 141 -15.54 -15.64 -6.42
C THR A 141 -14.63 -15.12 -7.53
N VAL A 142 -13.47 -14.65 -7.14
CA VAL A 142 -12.39 -14.26 -8.07
C VAL A 142 -11.22 -15.20 -7.87
N THR A 143 -10.65 -15.69 -8.98
CA THR A 143 -9.48 -16.58 -8.97
C THR A 143 -8.26 -15.90 -9.58
N ALA A 144 -7.09 -16.18 -9.03
CA ALA A 144 -5.81 -15.67 -9.54
C ALA A 144 -4.66 -16.62 -9.22
N GLY A 145 -3.65 -16.68 -10.07
CA GLY A 145 -2.43 -17.45 -9.83
C GLY A 145 -1.50 -16.85 -8.76
N ALA A 146 -1.71 -15.59 -8.41
CA ALA A 146 -0.93 -14.92 -7.36
C ALA A 146 -1.83 -13.97 -6.54
N LEU A 147 -1.57 -13.88 -5.25
CA LEU A 147 -2.27 -13.00 -4.32
C LEU A 147 -1.28 -12.14 -3.56
N VAL A 148 -1.52 -10.83 -3.52
CA VAL A 148 -0.77 -9.88 -2.68
C VAL A 148 -1.68 -9.35 -1.58
N ILE A 149 -1.30 -9.60 -0.34
CA ILE A 149 -1.99 -9.08 0.84
C ILE A 149 -1.33 -7.76 1.25
N ALA A 150 -1.99 -6.65 0.97
CA ALA A 150 -1.51 -5.30 1.24
C ALA A 150 -2.55 -4.49 2.05
N THR A 151 -3.20 -5.14 3.03
CA THR A 151 -4.25 -4.53 3.85
C THR A 151 -3.72 -3.60 4.93
N GLY A 152 -2.41 -3.64 5.18
CA GLY A 152 -1.73 -2.89 6.24
C GLY A 152 -1.86 -3.52 7.61
N GLY A 153 -1.33 -2.81 8.60
CA GLY A 153 -1.36 -3.22 9.99
C GLY A 153 -2.42 -2.48 10.82
N PRO A 154 -2.59 -2.83 12.10
CA PRO A 154 -3.64 -2.30 12.98
C PRO A 154 -3.35 -0.88 13.51
N SER A 155 -2.61 -0.06 12.76
CA SER A 155 -2.12 1.25 13.23
C SER A 155 -3.21 2.28 13.56
N ILE A 156 -4.40 2.16 12.99
CA ILE A 156 -5.55 3.05 13.28
C ILE A 156 -6.84 2.21 13.26
N PRO A 157 -7.25 1.58 14.39
CA PRO A 157 -8.42 0.70 14.44
C PRO A 157 -9.73 1.37 13.99
N LYS A 158 -9.93 2.64 14.34
CA LYS A 158 -11.12 3.43 13.95
C LYS A 158 -11.29 3.58 12.42
N MET A 159 -10.25 3.29 11.63
CA MET A 159 -10.28 3.33 10.17
C MET A 159 -10.43 1.95 9.51
N GLY A 160 -10.85 0.94 10.26
CA GLY A 160 -10.97 -0.43 9.76
C GLY A 160 -9.61 -1.13 9.60
N ALA A 161 -8.58 -0.66 10.30
CA ALA A 161 -7.31 -1.37 10.39
C ALA A 161 -7.54 -2.66 11.20
N THR A 162 -7.51 -3.79 10.51
CA THR A 162 -7.75 -5.12 11.09
C THR A 162 -6.48 -5.96 11.01
N GLY A 163 -6.41 -7.01 11.85
CA GLY A 163 -5.34 -8.00 11.80
C GLY A 163 -5.39 -8.96 10.61
N VAL A 164 -6.27 -8.73 9.63
CA VAL A 164 -6.54 -9.64 8.50
C VAL A 164 -5.28 -10.12 7.78
N ALA A 165 -4.27 -9.25 7.60
CA ALA A 165 -3.01 -9.66 6.97
C ALA A 165 -2.29 -10.75 7.78
N TYR A 166 -2.28 -10.62 9.10
CA TYR A 166 -1.64 -11.59 10.00
C TYR A 166 -2.41 -12.91 10.05
N ASP A 167 -3.75 -12.83 10.07
CA ASP A 167 -4.60 -14.03 10.07
C ASP A 167 -4.44 -14.80 8.77
N ARG A 168 -4.37 -14.12 7.63
CA ARG A 168 -4.08 -14.76 6.34
C ARG A 168 -2.68 -15.34 6.27
N ALA A 169 -1.68 -14.64 6.80
CA ALA A 169 -0.33 -15.18 6.88
C ALA A 169 -0.29 -16.48 7.69
N ARG A 170 -0.93 -16.52 8.86
CA ARG A 170 -1.06 -17.73 9.68
C ARG A 170 -1.84 -18.84 8.98
N GLN A 171 -2.95 -18.50 8.30
CA GLN A 171 -3.75 -19.43 7.50
C GLN A 171 -2.90 -20.17 6.45
N PHE A 172 -1.95 -19.48 5.84
CA PHE A 172 -1.03 -20.06 4.84
C PHE A 172 0.28 -20.57 5.45
N GLY A 173 0.34 -20.81 6.76
CA GLY A 173 1.49 -21.40 7.44
C GLY A 173 2.69 -20.47 7.58
N LEU A 174 2.54 -19.18 7.33
CA LEU A 174 3.64 -18.22 7.48
C LEU A 174 3.83 -17.82 8.95
N LYS A 175 5.07 -17.78 9.39
CA LYS A 175 5.42 -17.30 10.73
C LYS A 175 5.20 -15.80 10.79
N VAL A 176 4.35 -15.36 11.72
CA VAL A 176 4.11 -13.95 12.01
C VAL A 176 4.94 -13.54 13.23
N VAL A 177 5.77 -12.52 13.06
CA VAL A 177 6.39 -11.82 14.19
C VAL A 177 5.36 -10.86 14.75
N GLU A 178 5.02 -11.01 16.02
CA GLU A 178 3.97 -10.21 16.64
C GLU A 178 4.30 -8.72 16.60
N PRO A 179 3.38 -7.89 16.06
CA PRO A 179 3.61 -6.47 15.97
C PRO A 179 3.66 -5.84 17.37
N ARG A 180 4.61 -4.96 17.57
CA ARG A 180 4.73 -4.17 18.79
C ARG A 180 4.38 -2.73 18.50
N PRO A 181 3.67 -2.02 19.39
CA PRO A 181 3.49 -0.58 19.26
C PRO A 181 4.87 0.10 19.19
N ALA A 182 5.08 0.92 18.16
CA ALA A 182 6.24 1.79 18.13
C ALA A 182 5.85 3.10 18.83
N PRO A 183 6.63 3.58 19.83
CA PRO A 183 6.40 4.89 20.39
C PRO A 183 6.59 5.93 19.29
N VAL A 184 5.61 6.81 19.14
CA VAL A 184 5.71 7.99 18.27
C VAL A 184 6.08 9.14 19.20
N SER A 185 7.33 9.57 19.10
CA SER A 185 7.82 10.80 19.75
C SER A 185 7.41 12.01 18.95
#